data_eda4bfda6332238c4e665a623e003300
#
_entry.id   eda4bfda6332238c4e665a623e003300
#
_cell.length_a   1.000
_cell.length_b   1.000
_cell.length_c   1.000
_cell.angle_alpha   90.00
_cell.angle_beta   90.00
_cell.angle_gamma   90.00
#
_symmetry.space_group_name_H-M   'P 1'
#
loop_
_entity.id
_entity.type
_entity.pdbx_description
1 polymer ?
#
loop_
_entity_poly.entity_id
_entity_poly.type
_entity_poly.pdbx_seq_one_letter_code
_entity_poly.pdbx_strand_id
1 'polypeptide(L)'
;MLFNGFNINGMWGSSGDDITTYTYSSELDIKNLDSSDADDGCSLKAIHAVIDGLTKTDKKGNIVNAVAKSEELSEDGLTHTYKLRKDVKWTNGDPVTAHDFVYEWQCIFRKKGSYYYMFADGIA
;
A
#
# COMPACT_ATOMS: atom_id res chain seq x y z
N MET A 1 5.19 -8.57 -1.39
CA MET A 1 3.75 -8.78 -1.66
C MET A 1 3.32 -7.81 -2.75
N LEU A 2 3.13 -8.29 -3.99
CA LEU A 2 2.97 -7.42 -5.15
C LEU A 2 1.51 -7.45 -5.61
N PHE A 3 0.88 -6.27 -5.75
CA PHE A 3 -0.45 -6.13 -6.33
C PHE A 3 -0.40 -6.14 -7.85
N ASN A 4 -1.24 -6.94 -8.49
CA ASN A 4 -1.50 -6.86 -9.92
C ASN A 4 -2.63 -5.85 -10.16
N GLY A 5 -2.32 -4.57 -10.12
CA GLY A 5 -3.34 -3.53 -10.26
C GLY A 5 -2.81 -2.15 -10.62
N PHE A 6 -1.52 -2.03 -10.91
CA PHE A 6 -1.00 -0.78 -11.43
C PHE A 6 -1.30 -0.69 -12.93
N ASN A 7 -2.54 -0.31 -13.25
CA ASN A 7 -2.92 0.04 -14.62
C ASN A 7 -2.50 1.49 -14.87
N ILE A 8 -1.34 1.69 -15.49
CA ILE A 8 -0.84 3.01 -15.89
C ILE A 8 -1.52 3.55 -17.17
N ASN A 9 -2.43 2.81 -17.78
CA ASN A 9 -3.12 3.22 -19.01
C ASN A 9 -4.04 4.44 -18.86
N GLY A 10 -4.21 4.98 -17.66
CA GLY A 10 -4.99 6.20 -17.42
C GLY A 10 -4.17 7.44 -17.07
N MET A 11 -2.84 7.38 -17.02
CA MET A 11 -2.04 8.45 -16.41
C MET A 11 -1.37 9.40 -17.39
N TRP A 12 -1.28 9.05 -18.69
CA TRP A 12 -0.73 9.91 -19.74
C TRP A 12 -1.60 9.80 -20.99
N GLY A 13 -2.07 10.95 -21.47
CA GLY A 13 -2.90 11.02 -22.66
C GLY A 13 -2.21 10.46 -23.89
N SER A 14 -2.95 9.63 -24.60
CA SER A 14 -2.94 9.47 -26.05
C SER A 14 -1.60 9.34 -26.78
N SER A 15 -1.16 8.11 -26.91
CA SER A 15 -0.74 7.52 -28.19
C SER A 15 -0.58 6.02 -27.99
N GLY A 16 -1.04 5.21 -28.94
CA GLY A 16 -1.31 3.78 -28.85
C GLY A 16 -0.11 2.84 -28.76
N ASP A 17 0.85 3.15 -27.92
CA ASP A 17 1.91 2.23 -27.55
C ASP A 17 1.61 1.67 -26.16
N ASP A 18 1.37 0.37 -26.08
CA ASP A 18 1.28 -0.37 -24.82
C ASP A 18 2.63 -0.23 -24.09
N ILE A 19 2.69 0.70 -23.12
CA ILE A 19 3.86 0.84 -22.26
C ILE A 19 3.89 -0.38 -21.33
N THR A 20 4.71 -1.35 -21.69
CA THR A 20 4.90 -2.60 -20.93
C THR A 20 6.04 -2.54 -19.93
N THR A 21 6.90 -1.52 -20.03
CA THR A 21 8.10 -1.38 -19.21
C THR A 21 8.28 0.05 -18.73
N TYR A 22 8.47 0.19 -17.42
CA TYR A 22 8.86 1.45 -16.79
C TYR A 22 10.25 1.28 -16.18
N THR A 23 11.21 2.12 -16.61
CA THR A 23 12.57 2.12 -16.07
C THR A 23 12.76 3.27 -15.10
N TYR A 24 13.16 2.95 -13.89
CA TYR A 24 13.42 3.90 -12.82
C TYR A 24 14.88 3.80 -12.38
N SER A 25 15.55 4.94 -12.26
CA SER A 25 16.91 5.01 -11.73
C SER A 25 16.88 5.37 -10.25
N SER A 26 17.59 4.62 -9.44
CA SER A 26 17.77 4.87 -8.00
C SER A 26 19.25 5.11 -7.68
N GLU A 27 19.52 6.00 -6.73
CA GLU A 27 20.89 6.31 -6.28
C GLU A 27 21.49 5.16 -5.45
N LEU A 28 20.65 4.35 -4.82
CA LEU A 28 21.04 3.24 -3.96
C LEU A 28 20.26 1.98 -4.33
N ASP A 29 20.82 0.83 -4.01
CA ASP A 29 20.15 -0.45 -4.18
C ASP A 29 18.94 -0.63 -3.25
N ILE A 30 17.94 -1.36 -3.73
CA ILE A 30 16.80 -1.81 -2.92
C ILE A 30 17.31 -2.91 -1.98
N LYS A 31 17.23 -2.66 -0.68
CA LYS A 31 17.70 -3.59 0.35
C LYS A 31 16.66 -4.62 0.75
N ASN A 32 15.40 -4.19 0.81
CA ASN A 32 14.30 -4.98 1.36
C ASN A 32 12.98 -4.60 0.69
N LEU A 33 12.18 -5.59 0.28
CA LEU A 33 10.83 -5.39 -0.26
C LEU A 33 9.72 -5.86 0.69
N ASP A 34 10.06 -6.15 1.93
CA ASP A 34 9.11 -6.48 2.98
C ASP A 34 8.57 -5.19 3.63
N SER A 35 7.30 -4.87 3.39
CA SER A 35 6.65 -3.66 3.89
C SER A 35 6.59 -3.58 5.42
N SER A 36 6.71 -4.73 6.11
CA SER A 36 6.72 -4.79 7.57
C SER A 36 8.08 -4.47 8.21
N ASP A 37 9.15 -4.34 7.40
CA ASP A 37 10.53 -4.24 7.88
C ASP A 37 11.39 -3.22 7.13
N ALA A 38 11.02 -2.84 5.90
CA ALA A 38 11.79 -1.89 5.09
C ALA A 38 11.81 -0.51 5.75
N ASP A 39 13.02 0.05 5.94
CA ASP A 39 13.24 1.33 6.61
C ASP A 39 14.06 2.34 5.79
N ASP A 40 14.53 1.96 4.61
CA ASP A 40 15.28 2.85 3.73
C ASP A 40 14.42 3.42 2.59
N GLY A 41 14.76 4.65 2.18
CA GLY A 41 13.97 5.39 1.19
C GLY A 41 13.87 4.73 -0.19
N CYS A 42 14.88 3.96 -0.63
CA CYS A 42 14.86 3.30 -1.93
C CYS A 42 13.93 2.08 -1.92
N SER A 43 13.99 1.27 -0.86
CA SER A 43 13.08 0.14 -0.63
C SER A 43 11.64 0.62 -0.51
N LEU A 44 11.37 1.67 0.29
CA LEU A 44 10.03 2.24 0.44
C LEU A 44 9.47 2.80 -0.86
N LYS A 45 10.27 3.48 -1.69
CA LYS A 45 9.82 3.95 -3.02
C LYS A 45 9.42 2.80 -3.92
N ALA A 46 10.20 1.71 -3.93
CA ALA A 46 9.88 0.51 -4.73
C ALA A 46 8.61 -0.17 -4.22
N ILE A 47 8.45 -0.31 -2.91
CA ILE A 47 7.24 -0.85 -2.27
C ILE A 47 6.02 -0.01 -2.64
N HIS A 48 6.10 1.32 -2.50
CA HIS A 48 5.00 2.23 -2.83
C HIS A 48 4.61 2.23 -4.32
N ALA A 49 5.54 1.85 -5.21
CA ALA A 49 5.23 1.72 -6.63
C ALA A 49 4.40 0.48 -6.96
N VAL A 50 4.37 -0.53 -6.10
CA VAL A 50 3.76 -1.85 -6.37
C VAL A 50 2.72 -2.29 -5.34
N ILE A 51 2.63 -1.61 -4.21
CA ILE A 51 1.68 -1.91 -3.12
C ILE A 51 0.84 -0.67 -2.80
N ASP A 52 -0.48 -0.81 -2.83
CA ASP A 52 -1.43 0.17 -2.29
C ASP A 52 -1.83 -0.23 -0.85
N GLY A 53 -1.96 0.77 0.04
CA GLY A 53 -2.55 0.59 1.36
C GLY A 53 -4.08 0.70 1.35
N LEU A 54 -4.70 0.78 2.52
CA LEU A 54 -6.13 1.11 2.65
C LEU A 54 -6.44 2.47 2.01
N THR A 55 -5.57 3.44 2.27
CA THR A 55 -5.58 4.79 1.71
C THR A 55 -4.25 5.10 1.05
N LYS A 56 -4.21 6.14 0.23
CA LYS A 56 -2.99 6.67 -0.39
C LYS A 56 -3.05 8.20 -0.49
N THR A 57 -1.92 8.81 -0.78
CA THR A 57 -1.83 10.25 -1.04
C THR A 57 -1.97 10.53 -2.54
N ASP A 58 -2.85 11.44 -2.90
CA ASP A 58 -3.01 11.91 -4.29
C ASP A 58 -1.88 12.89 -4.69
N LYS A 59 -1.89 13.33 -5.96
CA LYS A 59 -0.91 14.29 -6.49
C LYS A 59 -0.95 15.67 -5.83
N LYS A 60 -2.03 15.99 -5.08
CA LYS A 60 -2.21 17.26 -4.37
C LYS A 60 -1.87 17.14 -2.88
N GLY A 61 -1.48 15.94 -2.42
CA GLY A 61 -1.17 15.67 -1.03
C GLY A 61 -2.39 15.29 -0.17
N ASN A 62 -3.58 15.08 -0.76
CA ASN A 62 -4.75 14.66 -0.01
C ASN A 62 -4.75 13.15 0.19
N ILE A 63 -5.25 12.71 1.35
CA ILE A 63 -5.50 11.29 1.62
C ILE A 63 -6.77 10.88 0.90
N VAL A 64 -6.67 9.83 0.08
CA VAL A 64 -7.78 9.25 -0.70
C VAL A 64 -7.84 7.74 -0.49
N ASN A 65 -9.01 7.16 -0.70
CA ASN A 65 -9.19 5.72 -0.64
C ASN A 65 -8.38 5.02 -1.75
N ALA A 66 -7.77 3.86 -1.43
CA ALA A 66 -7.03 3.01 -2.36
C ALA A 66 -7.63 1.60 -2.38
N VAL A 67 -7.18 0.68 -1.52
CA VAL A 67 -7.82 -0.64 -1.36
C VAL A 67 -9.15 -0.52 -0.64
N ALA A 68 -9.27 0.45 0.28
CA ALA A 68 -10.57 0.78 0.87
C ALA A 68 -11.49 1.41 -0.18
N LYS A 69 -12.76 1.01 -0.16
CA LYS A 69 -13.85 1.65 -0.90
C LYS A 69 -14.42 2.84 -0.12
N SER A 70 -14.55 2.68 1.19
CA SER A 70 -15.05 3.72 2.11
C SER A 70 -14.45 3.54 3.49
N GLU A 71 -14.40 4.63 4.22
CA GLU A 71 -14.08 4.70 5.64
C GLU A 71 -15.28 5.27 6.39
N GLU A 72 -15.59 4.69 7.53
CA GLU A 72 -16.61 5.18 8.47
C GLU A 72 -15.93 5.38 9.83
N LEU A 73 -16.05 6.56 10.40
CA LEU A 73 -15.54 6.90 11.72
C LEU A 73 -16.70 6.89 12.71
N SER A 74 -16.53 6.25 13.86
CA SER A 74 -17.50 6.28 14.95
C SER A 74 -17.67 7.71 15.52
N GLU A 75 -18.77 7.97 16.21
CA GLU A 75 -19.07 9.29 16.79
C GLU A 75 -18.04 9.73 17.84
N ASP A 76 -17.43 8.79 18.54
CA ASP A 76 -16.37 9.03 19.53
C ASP A 76 -14.97 9.23 18.90
N GLY A 77 -14.84 9.04 17.57
CA GLY A 77 -13.59 9.19 16.85
C GLY A 77 -12.57 8.07 17.09
N LEU A 78 -12.95 6.99 17.75
CA LEU A 78 -12.00 5.94 18.15
C LEU A 78 -12.02 4.71 17.26
N THR A 79 -13.12 4.48 16.52
CA THR A 79 -13.25 3.30 15.65
C THR A 79 -13.32 3.69 14.19
N HIS A 80 -12.34 3.23 13.41
CA HIS A 80 -12.28 3.38 11.96
C HIS A 80 -12.72 2.08 11.29
N THR A 81 -13.81 2.12 10.55
CA THR A 81 -14.31 0.95 9.80
C THR A 81 -14.05 1.12 8.31
N TYR A 82 -13.24 0.26 7.74
CA TYR A 82 -12.92 0.27 6.31
C TYR A 82 -13.68 -0.84 5.57
N LYS A 83 -14.41 -0.46 4.51
CA LYS A 83 -14.99 -1.42 3.56
C LYS A 83 -14.04 -1.58 2.39
N LEU A 84 -13.56 -2.80 2.13
CA LEU A 84 -12.61 -3.06 1.05
C LEU A 84 -13.33 -3.15 -0.31
N ARG A 85 -12.61 -2.79 -1.37
CA ARG A 85 -13.01 -3.02 -2.75
C ARG A 85 -12.95 -4.53 -3.04
N LYS A 86 -13.87 -5.02 -3.86
CA LYS A 86 -13.95 -6.44 -4.22
C LYS A 86 -13.11 -6.83 -5.45
N ASP A 87 -12.62 -5.84 -6.18
CA ASP A 87 -11.86 -6.00 -7.43
C ASP A 87 -10.34 -6.01 -7.22
N VAL A 88 -9.88 -5.84 -5.97
CA VAL A 88 -8.45 -5.84 -5.67
C VAL A 88 -7.93 -7.27 -5.50
N LYS A 89 -6.82 -7.56 -6.19
CA LYS A 89 -6.22 -8.88 -6.22
C LYS A 89 -4.71 -8.80 -6.02
N TRP A 90 -4.16 -9.87 -5.49
CA TRP A 90 -2.73 -10.14 -5.49
C TRP A 90 -2.23 -10.47 -6.91
N THR A 91 -0.91 -10.43 -7.12
CA THR A 91 -0.31 -10.77 -8.44
C THR A 91 -0.57 -12.21 -8.89
N ASN A 92 -0.84 -13.12 -7.95
CA ASN A 92 -1.23 -14.50 -8.23
C ASN A 92 -2.72 -14.66 -8.56
N GLY A 93 -3.51 -13.58 -8.51
CA GLY A 93 -4.94 -13.57 -8.80
C GLY A 93 -5.86 -13.75 -7.60
N ASP A 94 -5.34 -14.07 -6.42
CA ASP A 94 -6.13 -14.22 -5.20
C ASP A 94 -6.73 -12.86 -4.77
N PRO A 95 -7.93 -12.85 -4.17
CA PRO A 95 -8.55 -11.61 -3.68
C PRO A 95 -7.78 -11.06 -2.48
N VAL A 96 -7.64 -9.74 -2.39
CA VAL A 96 -7.16 -9.07 -1.19
C VAL A 96 -8.28 -8.98 -0.17
N THR A 97 -8.01 -9.38 1.07
CA THR A 97 -8.97 -9.47 2.15
C THR A 97 -8.54 -8.67 3.39
N ALA A 98 -9.45 -8.48 4.34
CA ALA A 98 -9.12 -7.85 5.62
C ALA A 98 -8.09 -8.67 6.42
N HIS A 99 -8.04 -9.99 6.24
CA HIS A 99 -7.06 -10.86 6.90
C HIS A 99 -5.63 -10.55 6.47
N ASP A 100 -5.41 -10.10 5.23
CA ASP A 100 -4.08 -9.73 4.73
C ASP A 100 -3.54 -8.51 5.50
N PHE A 101 -4.38 -7.51 5.77
CA PHE A 101 -4.02 -6.34 6.58
C PHE A 101 -3.75 -6.72 8.03
N VAL A 102 -4.61 -7.54 8.63
CA VAL A 102 -4.40 -8.03 10.01
C VAL A 102 -3.09 -8.81 10.12
N TYR A 103 -2.80 -9.68 9.15
CA TYR A 103 -1.55 -10.44 9.11
C TYR A 103 -0.32 -9.53 9.04
N GLU A 104 -0.34 -8.52 8.16
CA GLU A 104 0.75 -7.57 8.02
C GLU A 104 1.01 -6.79 9.31
N TRP A 105 -0.04 -6.28 9.95
CA TRP A 105 0.09 -5.58 11.22
C TRP A 105 0.63 -6.50 12.32
N GLN A 106 0.18 -7.75 12.39
CA GLN A 106 0.75 -8.73 13.31
C GLN A 106 2.24 -9.01 13.03
N CYS A 107 2.66 -8.99 11.77
CA CYS A 107 4.08 -9.10 11.42
C CYS A 107 4.90 -7.94 11.97
N ILE A 108 4.40 -6.70 11.84
CA ILE A 108 5.04 -5.50 12.41
C ILE A 108 5.19 -5.63 13.93
N PHE A 109 4.14 -6.06 14.63
CA PHE A 109 4.19 -6.29 16.07
C PHE A 109 5.19 -7.39 16.48
N ARG A 110 5.24 -8.49 15.73
CA ARG A 110 6.14 -9.61 16.04
C ARG A 110 7.61 -9.27 15.78
N LYS A 111 7.89 -8.58 14.67
CA LYS A 111 9.26 -8.22 14.28
C LYS A 111 9.84 -7.09 15.11
N LYS A 112 8.99 -6.22 15.68
CA LYS A 112 9.40 -4.99 16.39
C LYS A 112 10.41 -4.16 15.59
N GLY A 113 10.18 -4.11 14.27
CA GLY A 113 11.01 -3.35 13.33
C GLY A 113 10.88 -1.83 13.49
N SER A 114 11.43 -1.09 12.55
CA SER A 114 11.54 0.38 12.59
C SER A 114 10.21 1.10 12.77
N TYR A 115 9.09 0.51 12.33
CA TYR A 115 7.74 1.12 12.41
C TYR A 115 6.88 0.61 13.56
N TYR A 116 7.41 -0.28 14.40
CA TYR A 116 6.66 -0.83 15.54
C TYR A 116 6.03 0.23 16.43
N TYR A 117 6.77 1.31 16.71
CA TYR A 117 6.31 2.40 17.59
C TYR A 117 5.03 3.08 17.07
N MET A 118 4.86 3.20 15.75
CA MET A 118 3.66 3.82 15.16
C MET A 118 2.39 3.04 15.45
N PHE A 119 2.51 1.72 15.61
CA PHE A 119 1.40 0.84 15.92
C PHE A 119 1.23 0.62 17.42
N ALA A 120 2.33 0.58 18.18
CA ALA A 120 2.29 0.31 19.62
C ALA A 120 1.68 1.47 20.43
N ASP A 121 1.87 2.71 19.97
CA ASP A 121 1.42 3.90 20.68
C ASP A 121 0.05 4.43 20.19
N GLY A 122 -0.45 3.95 19.06
CA GLY A 122 -1.63 4.51 18.38
C GLY A 122 -2.78 3.55 18.12
N ILE A 123 -2.57 2.24 18.20
CA ILE A 123 -3.60 1.23 17.91
C ILE A 123 -3.76 0.30 19.13
N ALA A 124 -4.91 0.37 19.75
CA ALA A 124 -5.31 -0.51 20.86
C ALA A 124 -5.92 -1.83 20.35
#